data_8adcb20d1cfdbace49bf202fdc48a6b2
#
_entry.id   8adcb20d1cfdbace49bf202fdc48a6b2
#
_cell.length_a   1.000
_cell.length_b   1.000
_cell.length_c   1.000
_cell.angle_alpha   90.00
_cell.angle_beta   90.00
_cell.angle_gamma   90.00
#
_symmetry.space_group_name_H-M   'P 1'
#
loop_
_entity.id
_entity.type
_entity.pdbx_description
1 polymer ?
#
loop_
_entity_poly.entity_id
_entity_poly.type
_entity_poly.pdbx_seq_one_letter_code
_entity_poly.pdbx_strand_id
1 'polypeptide(L)'
;MTGSARFALALLCIVGGITAAEAQDAAALKARYAELRPQLASNQFGQPLYLESSDKSGKLRSDVYATVDFPFAVAGPALQDVKYWCDILILHQNVKSCRASRPPAADALRLNIGRKHDRPLADAYPLEFLFRVASTGPEYLHATLNADEGPMGTRRYRTALEVVALDAGRSFV
;
A
#
# COMPACT_ATOMS: atom_id res chain seq x y z
N MET A 1 -60.29 33.04 5.74
CA MET A 1 -59.38 32.60 4.66
C MET A 1 -58.06 32.26 5.30
N THR A 2 -57.89 30.98 5.62
CA THR A 2 -56.76 30.43 6.41
C THR A 2 -55.87 29.63 5.47
N GLY A 3 -54.69 30.16 5.21
CA GLY A 3 -53.67 29.50 4.39
C GLY A 3 -52.68 28.70 5.27
N SER A 4 -52.78 27.37 5.29
CA SER A 4 -51.85 26.49 5.98
C SER A 4 -50.63 26.26 5.11
N ALA A 5 -49.49 26.83 5.49
CA ALA A 5 -48.19 26.52 4.89
C ALA A 5 -47.66 25.18 5.43
N ARG A 6 -47.57 24.17 4.55
CA ARG A 6 -46.93 22.90 4.85
C ARG A 6 -45.42 23.03 4.60
N PHE A 7 -44.63 23.09 5.68
CA PHE A 7 -43.18 22.95 5.62
C PHE A 7 -42.84 21.46 5.41
N ALA A 8 -42.39 21.11 4.23
CA ALA A 8 -41.80 19.79 3.98
C ALA A 8 -40.32 19.81 4.45
N LEU A 9 -40.05 19.12 5.54
CA LEU A 9 -38.70 18.91 6.06
C LEU A 9 -38.02 17.83 5.21
N ALA A 10 -37.17 18.25 4.28
CA ALA A 10 -36.35 17.33 3.51
C ALA A 10 -35.20 16.82 4.40
N LEU A 11 -35.31 15.56 4.84
CA LEU A 11 -34.26 14.85 5.58
C LEU A 11 -33.14 14.49 4.58
N LEU A 12 -32.06 15.25 4.57
CA LEU A 12 -30.87 14.98 3.74
C LEU A 12 -30.08 13.86 4.42
N CYS A 13 -30.28 12.60 4.03
CA CYS A 13 -29.41 11.49 4.41
C CYS A 13 -28.07 11.65 3.74
N ILE A 14 -27.06 12.18 4.46
CA ILE A 14 -25.66 12.13 4.06
C ILE A 14 -25.19 10.69 4.29
N VAL A 15 -25.42 9.83 3.32
CA VAL A 15 -24.75 8.54 3.23
C VAL A 15 -23.34 8.86 2.76
N GLY A 16 -22.34 8.70 3.64
CA GLY A 16 -20.93 8.77 3.26
C GLY A 16 -20.64 7.72 2.20
N GLY A 17 -20.76 8.06 0.93
CA GLY A 17 -20.57 7.18 -0.20
C GLY A 17 -19.10 6.88 -0.38
N ILE A 18 -18.74 5.61 -0.50
CA ILE A 18 -17.51 5.14 -1.14
C ILE A 18 -17.44 5.84 -2.50
N THR A 19 -16.29 6.45 -2.84
CA THR A 19 -16.18 7.08 -4.15
C THR A 19 -16.22 5.99 -5.23
N ALA A 20 -16.78 6.30 -6.39
CA ALA A 20 -16.89 5.34 -7.49
C ALA A 20 -15.50 4.83 -7.93
N ALA A 21 -14.47 5.65 -7.82
CA ALA A 21 -13.08 5.27 -8.12
C ALA A 21 -12.56 4.18 -7.16
N GLU A 22 -12.73 4.34 -5.85
CA GLU A 22 -12.30 3.33 -4.86
C GLU A 22 -13.01 1.98 -5.03
N ALA A 23 -14.30 2.01 -5.35
CA ALA A 23 -15.05 0.79 -5.64
C ALA A 23 -14.54 0.08 -6.89
N GLN A 24 -14.11 0.83 -7.91
CA GLN A 24 -13.55 0.29 -9.15
C GLN A 24 -12.17 -0.33 -8.90
N ASP A 25 -11.30 0.32 -8.14
CA ASP A 25 -9.96 -0.17 -7.80
C ASP A 25 -10.04 -1.44 -6.95
N ALA A 26 -10.89 -1.46 -5.94
CA ALA A 26 -11.16 -2.65 -5.12
C ALA A 26 -11.67 -3.83 -5.97
N ALA A 27 -12.57 -3.57 -6.91
CA ALA A 27 -13.10 -4.61 -7.81
C ALA A 27 -12.00 -5.14 -8.77
N ALA A 28 -11.14 -4.26 -9.29
CA ALA A 28 -10.02 -4.65 -10.13
C ALA A 28 -9.02 -5.55 -9.39
N LEU A 29 -8.68 -5.20 -8.14
CA LEU A 29 -7.78 -6.01 -7.32
C LEU A 29 -8.42 -7.37 -6.94
N LYS A 30 -9.72 -7.42 -6.64
CA LYS A 30 -10.45 -8.68 -6.42
C LYS A 30 -10.49 -9.55 -7.69
N ALA A 31 -10.63 -8.95 -8.88
CA ALA A 31 -10.56 -9.67 -10.15
C ALA A 31 -9.16 -10.27 -10.37
N ARG A 32 -8.11 -9.49 -10.08
CA ARG A 32 -6.72 -9.96 -10.16
C ARG A 32 -6.47 -11.14 -9.20
N TYR A 33 -7.01 -11.10 -8.00
CA TYR A 33 -6.99 -12.24 -7.08
C TYR A 33 -7.61 -13.48 -7.69
N ALA A 34 -8.80 -13.35 -8.31
CA ALA A 34 -9.49 -14.47 -8.93
C ALA A 34 -8.66 -15.12 -10.06
N GLU A 35 -7.99 -14.31 -10.88
CA GLU A 35 -7.09 -14.76 -11.93
C GLU A 35 -5.86 -15.51 -11.37
N LEU A 36 -5.30 -15.00 -10.27
CA LEU A 36 -4.05 -15.53 -9.69
C LEU A 36 -4.27 -16.69 -8.72
N ARG A 37 -5.51 -17.08 -8.40
CA ARG A 37 -5.80 -18.17 -7.46
C ARG A 37 -5.00 -19.47 -7.71
N PRO A 38 -4.85 -19.96 -8.94
CA PRO A 38 -4.05 -21.16 -9.19
C PRO A 38 -2.57 -21.00 -8.81
N GLN A 39 -1.98 -19.85 -9.16
CA GLN A 39 -0.57 -19.55 -8.87
C GLN A 39 -0.34 -19.30 -7.37
N LEU A 40 -1.29 -18.67 -6.69
CA LEU A 40 -1.23 -18.47 -5.22
C LEU A 40 -1.36 -19.80 -4.47
N ALA A 41 -2.16 -20.74 -4.99
CA ALA A 41 -2.35 -22.05 -4.37
C ALA A 41 -1.17 -23.01 -4.59
N SER A 42 -0.44 -22.87 -5.71
CA SER A 42 0.66 -23.77 -6.07
C SER A 42 1.77 -23.01 -6.77
N ASN A 43 2.89 -22.81 -6.09
CA ASN A 43 4.06 -22.09 -6.58
C ASN A 43 5.34 -22.59 -5.90
N GLN A 44 6.49 -22.14 -6.39
CA GLN A 44 7.81 -22.53 -5.89
C GLN A 44 8.12 -22.01 -4.47
N PHE A 45 7.37 -21.06 -3.95
CA PHE A 45 7.62 -20.45 -2.64
C PHE A 45 6.97 -21.23 -1.50
N GLY A 46 6.01 -22.13 -1.79
CA GLY A 46 5.23 -22.84 -0.77
C GLY A 46 4.37 -21.92 0.11
N GLN A 47 4.10 -20.71 -0.36
CA GLN A 47 3.31 -19.67 0.31
C GLN A 47 2.31 -19.11 -0.72
N PRO A 48 1.18 -18.53 -0.30
CA PRO A 48 0.21 -17.90 -1.20
C PRO A 48 0.77 -16.58 -1.76
N LEU A 49 1.81 -16.69 -2.56
CA LEU A 49 2.60 -15.62 -3.13
C LEU A 49 2.78 -15.83 -4.64
N TYR A 50 2.59 -14.76 -5.42
CA TYR A 50 2.92 -14.70 -6.84
C TYR A 50 3.76 -13.46 -7.11
N LEU A 51 4.81 -13.61 -7.92
CA LEU A 51 5.73 -12.54 -8.28
C LEU A 51 5.93 -12.51 -9.79
N GLU A 52 5.82 -11.34 -10.37
CA GLU A 52 6.22 -11.08 -11.75
C GLU A 52 7.15 -9.88 -11.82
N SER A 53 8.09 -9.91 -12.73
CA SER A 53 9.03 -8.80 -12.93
C SER A 53 9.38 -8.64 -14.40
N SER A 54 9.68 -7.42 -14.79
CA SER A 54 10.15 -7.10 -16.13
C SER A 54 11.23 -6.02 -16.08
N ASP A 55 12.23 -6.16 -16.95
CA ASP A 55 13.23 -5.14 -17.23
C ASP A 55 13.10 -4.76 -18.70
N LYS A 56 12.66 -3.52 -18.95
CA LYS A 56 12.50 -2.99 -20.31
C LYS A 56 13.13 -1.60 -20.40
N SER A 57 14.14 -1.46 -21.24
CA SER A 57 14.75 -0.17 -21.54
C SER A 57 15.22 0.60 -20.28
N GLY A 58 15.84 -0.11 -19.34
CA GLY A 58 16.31 0.46 -18.07
C GLY A 58 15.21 0.83 -17.08
N LYS A 59 14.00 0.28 -17.25
CA LYS A 59 12.89 0.36 -16.29
C LYS A 59 12.65 -1.01 -15.70
N LEU A 60 12.98 -1.16 -14.43
CA LEU A 60 12.62 -2.34 -13.66
C LEU A 60 11.22 -2.16 -13.08
N ARG A 61 10.35 -3.14 -13.32
CA ARG A 61 9.06 -3.27 -12.66
C ARG A 61 8.94 -4.64 -12.01
N SER A 62 8.44 -4.68 -10.80
CA SER A 62 8.10 -5.91 -10.10
C SER A 62 6.76 -5.74 -9.43
N ASP A 63 5.88 -6.72 -9.61
CA ASP A 63 4.59 -6.80 -8.96
C ASP A 63 4.58 -8.06 -8.08
N VAL A 64 4.17 -7.92 -6.84
CA VAL A 64 4.10 -9.01 -5.85
C VAL A 64 2.68 -9.08 -5.35
N TYR A 65 2.08 -10.26 -5.42
CA TYR A 65 0.73 -10.52 -4.98
C TYR A 65 0.74 -11.58 -3.89
N ALA A 66 0.01 -11.35 -2.82
CA ALA A 66 -0.05 -12.30 -1.72
C ALA A 66 -1.43 -12.33 -1.05
N THR A 67 -1.81 -13.50 -0.55
CA THR A 67 -2.90 -13.61 0.43
C THR A 67 -2.27 -13.63 1.82
N VAL A 68 -2.78 -12.78 2.71
CA VAL A 68 -2.35 -12.71 4.10
C VAL A 68 -3.50 -13.08 5.03
N ASP A 69 -3.19 -13.89 6.06
CA ASP A 69 -4.16 -14.36 7.06
C ASP A 69 -4.41 -13.31 8.14
N PHE A 70 -4.73 -12.10 7.67
CA PHE A 70 -5.14 -10.96 8.50
C PHE A 70 -6.38 -10.31 7.87
N PRO A 71 -7.42 -10.03 8.67
CA PRO A 71 -8.57 -9.29 8.18
C PRO A 71 -8.19 -7.86 7.80
N PHE A 72 -8.84 -7.33 6.78
CA PHE A 72 -8.61 -5.95 6.33
C PHE A 72 -8.82 -4.93 7.46
N ALA A 73 -9.78 -5.18 8.36
CA ALA A 73 -10.03 -4.31 9.52
C ALA A 73 -8.80 -4.14 10.44
N VAL A 74 -7.84 -5.06 10.38
CA VAL A 74 -6.56 -4.99 11.12
C VAL A 74 -5.45 -4.47 10.21
N ALA A 75 -5.30 -5.05 9.02
CA ALA A 75 -4.22 -4.72 8.09
C ALA A 75 -4.36 -3.29 7.51
N GLY A 76 -5.56 -2.88 7.13
CA GLY A 76 -5.81 -1.57 6.52
C GLY A 76 -5.39 -0.39 7.40
N PRO A 77 -5.89 -0.27 8.65
CA PRO A 77 -5.47 0.81 9.56
C PRO A 77 -3.98 0.79 9.89
N ALA A 78 -3.39 -0.40 10.05
CA ALA A 78 -1.96 -0.52 10.32
C ALA A 78 -1.12 0.03 9.15
N LEU A 79 -1.46 -0.33 7.91
CA LEU A 79 -0.75 0.10 6.70
C LEU A 79 -0.99 1.58 6.32
N GLN A 80 -1.97 2.24 6.91
CA GLN A 80 -2.16 3.69 6.81
C GLN A 80 -1.21 4.49 7.69
N ASP A 81 -0.67 3.90 8.76
CA ASP A 81 0.28 4.59 9.64
C ASP A 81 1.71 4.38 9.14
N VAL A 82 2.35 5.47 8.72
CA VAL A 82 3.74 5.48 8.25
C VAL A 82 4.74 4.82 9.20
N LYS A 83 4.44 4.76 10.49
CA LYS A 83 5.32 4.15 11.49
C LYS A 83 5.52 2.66 11.29
N TYR A 84 4.45 1.92 10.94
CA TYR A 84 4.53 0.47 10.74
C TYR A 84 5.31 0.08 9.49
N TRP A 85 5.49 1.01 8.55
CA TRP A 85 6.29 0.74 7.36
C TRP A 85 7.77 0.49 7.66
N CYS A 86 8.30 1.12 8.69
CA CYS A 86 9.66 0.82 9.11
C CYS A 86 9.81 -0.61 9.66
N ASP A 87 8.81 -1.13 10.34
CA ASP A 87 8.82 -2.51 10.85
C ASP A 87 8.79 -3.53 9.69
N ILE A 88 8.13 -3.19 8.60
CA ILE A 88 8.10 -4.00 7.37
C ILE A 88 9.41 -3.85 6.59
N LEU A 89 9.81 -2.62 6.30
CA LEU A 89 10.95 -2.35 5.44
C LEU A 89 12.28 -2.80 6.03
N ILE A 90 12.42 -2.80 7.37
CA ILE A 90 13.64 -3.28 8.03
C ILE A 90 13.88 -4.78 7.82
N LEU A 91 12.87 -5.56 7.44
CA LEU A 91 13.02 -6.98 7.13
C LEU A 91 13.76 -7.20 5.80
N HIS A 92 13.77 -6.21 4.92
CA HIS A 92 14.48 -6.31 3.64
C HIS A 92 16.01 -6.41 3.88
N GLN A 93 16.66 -7.33 3.16
CA GLN A 93 18.09 -7.64 3.35
C GLN A 93 19.04 -6.46 3.14
N ASN A 94 18.64 -5.46 2.39
CA ASN A 94 19.44 -4.28 2.09
C ASN A 94 19.04 -3.03 2.87
N VAL A 95 18.05 -3.11 3.75
CA VAL A 95 17.68 -1.98 4.62
C VAL A 95 18.40 -2.11 5.95
N LYS A 96 19.34 -1.20 6.20
CA LYS A 96 20.15 -1.17 7.42
C LYS A 96 19.48 -0.40 8.55
N SER A 97 18.75 0.65 8.22
CA SER A 97 17.93 1.40 9.16
C SER A 97 16.74 2.03 8.46
N CYS A 98 15.68 2.28 9.22
CA CYS A 98 14.49 3.00 8.80
C CYS A 98 14.04 3.95 9.91
N ARG A 99 13.59 5.14 9.52
CA ARG A 99 12.95 6.12 10.41
C ARG A 99 11.76 6.73 9.73
N ALA A 100 10.60 6.61 10.35
CA ALA A 100 9.41 7.33 9.95
C ALA A 100 9.43 8.74 10.53
N SER A 101 9.00 9.73 9.76
CA SER A 101 8.83 11.11 10.20
C SER A 101 7.49 11.65 9.72
N ARG A 102 6.88 12.50 10.54
CA ARG A 102 5.69 13.29 10.21
C ARG A 102 6.04 14.76 10.27
N PRO A 103 6.75 15.30 9.28
CA PRO A 103 6.97 16.71 9.20
C PRO A 103 5.66 17.45 8.90
N PRO A 104 5.55 18.78 9.11
CA PRO A 104 4.33 19.52 8.81
C PRO A 104 3.86 19.39 7.36
N ALA A 105 4.73 18.99 6.42
CA ALA A 105 4.44 18.96 4.99
C ALA A 105 4.05 17.58 4.45
N ALA A 106 4.63 16.47 4.93
CA ALA A 106 4.34 15.11 4.43
C ALA A 106 4.92 14.02 5.34
N ASP A 107 4.26 12.86 5.36
CA ASP A 107 4.82 11.65 5.96
C ASP A 107 5.97 11.12 5.09
N ALA A 108 7.08 10.76 5.73
CA ALA A 108 8.27 10.28 5.04
C ALA A 108 8.94 9.12 5.76
N LEU A 109 9.62 8.27 4.98
CA LEU A 109 10.45 7.17 5.44
C LEU A 109 11.89 7.39 4.99
N ARG A 110 12.78 7.56 5.96
CA ARG A 110 14.22 7.69 5.71
C ARG A 110 14.89 6.35 5.95
N LEU A 111 15.46 5.82 4.89
CA LEU A 111 16.15 4.54 4.87
C LEU A 111 17.65 4.74 4.68
N ASN A 112 18.43 3.82 5.23
CA ASN A 112 19.82 3.64 4.85
C ASN A 112 19.94 2.27 4.16
N ILE A 113 20.31 2.29 2.88
CA ILE A 113 20.35 1.12 2.01
C ILE A 113 21.79 0.64 1.83
N GLY A 114 22.01 -0.65 2.03
CA GLY A 114 23.32 -1.27 1.87
C GLY A 114 23.33 -2.71 2.37
N ARG A 115 24.42 -3.44 2.21
CA ARG A 115 24.55 -4.80 2.73
C ARG A 115 24.41 -4.79 4.25
N LYS A 116 23.38 -5.48 4.76
CA LYS A 116 22.95 -5.37 6.16
C LYS A 116 24.01 -5.84 7.15
N HIS A 117 24.74 -6.89 6.83
CA HIS A 117 25.67 -7.56 7.74
C HIS A 117 27.15 -7.27 7.47
N ASP A 118 27.52 -6.89 6.24
CA ASP A 118 28.91 -6.88 5.80
C ASP A 118 29.58 -5.50 5.80
N ARG A 119 28.82 -4.43 6.04
CA ARG A 119 29.29 -3.06 5.95
C ARG A 119 28.76 -2.20 7.09
N PRO A 120 29.54 -1.24 7.59
CA PRO A 120 29.06 -0.29 8.60
C PRO A 120 27.91 0.59 8.07
N LEU A 121 27.13 1.17 8.97
CA LEU A 121 26.02 2.06 8.62
C LEU A 121 26.53 3.32 7.87
N ALA A 122 27.73 3.78 8.16
CA ALA A 122 28.34 4.93 7.49
C ALA A 122 28.53 4.76 5.99
N ASP A 123 28.61 3.50 5.51
CA ASP A 123 28.75 3.17 4.09
C ASP A 123 27.39 3.00 3.37
N ALA A 124 26.30 3.21 4.09
CA ALA A 124 24.97 3.03 3.52
C ALA A 124 24.51 4.28 2.76
N TYR A 125 23.76 4.05 1.69
CA TYR A 125 23.17 5.11 0.87
C TYR A 125 21.86 5.58 1.49
N PRO A 126 21.66 6.90 1.68
CA PRO A 126 20.39 7.42 2.12
C PRO A 126 19.35 7.30 0.99
N LEU A 127 18.12 7.00 1.40
CA LEU A 127 16.95 6.96 0.52
C LEU A 127 15.75 7.49 1.30
N GLU A 128 15.08 8.52 0.78
CA GLU A 128 13.89 9.07 1.39
C GLU A 128 12.67 8.83 0.51
N PHE A 129 11.68 8.13 1.06
CA PHE A 129 10.37 7.96 0.43
C PHE A 129 9.36 8.94 1.01
N LEU A 130 8.62 9.60 0.15
CA LEU A 130 7.37 10.27 0.52
C LEU A 130 6.26 9.21 0.57
N PHE A 131 5.62 9.11 1.71
CA PHE A 131 4.48 8.22 1.94
C PHE A 131 3.18 8.96 1.75
N ARG A 132 2.20 8.33 1.10
CA ARG A 132 0.84 8.84 0.98
C ARG A 132 -0.17 7.71 0.99
N VAL A 133 -1.27 7.90 1.72
CA VAL A 133 -2.49 7.14 1.50
C VAL A 133 -3.21 7.80 0.33
N ALA A 134 -3.26 7.12 -0.81
CA ALA A 134 -3.85 7.61 -2.05
C ALA A 134 -5.37 7.47 -2.05
N SER A 135 -5.86 6.32 -1.57
CA SER A 135 -7.28 6.10 -1.29
C SER A 135 -7.47 5.09 -0.17
N THR A 136 -8.59 5.18 0.54
CA THR A 136 -8.95 4.25 1.60
C THR A 136 -10.47 4.16 1.74
N GLY A 137 -10.97 2.94 1.90
CA GLY A 137 -12.38 2.62 2.10
C GLY A 137 -12.56 1.50 3.14
N PRO A 138 -13.79 1.03 3.35
CA PRO A 138 -14.09 -0.01 4.36
C PRO A 138 -13.41 -1.35 4.08
N GLU A 139 -13.10 -1.66 2.82
CA GLU A 139 -12.52 -2.93 2.38
C GLU A 139 -11.31 -2.77 1.45
N TYR A 140 -10.82 -1.55 1.26
CA TYR A 140 -9.73 -1.25 0.31
C TYR A 140 -8.80 -0.17 0.83
N LEU A 141 -7.52 -0.33 0.55
CA LEU A 141 -6.46 0.64 0.80
C LEU A 141 -5.52 0.71 -0.39
N HIS A 142 -5.16 1.92 -0.79
CA HIS A 142 -4.07 2.20 -1.70
C HIS A 142 -3.10 3.18 -1.04
N ALA A 143 -1.87 2.75 -0.82
CA ALA A 143 -0.79 3.58 -0.30
C ALA A 143 0.38 3.62 -1.30
N THR A 144 1.11 4.73 -1.33
CA THR A 144 2.24 4.93 -2.23
C THR A 144 3.49 5.36 -1.49
N LEU A 145 4.65 4.89 -1.98
CA LEU A 145 5.98 5.31 -1.57
C LEU A 145 6.73 5.79 -2.81
N ASN A 146 7.09 7.05 -2.84
CA ASN A 146 7.76 7.67 -3.99
C ASN A 146 9.07 8.32 -3.58
N ALA A 147 10.13 8.05 -4.35
CA ALA A 147 11.40 8.75 -4.23
C ALA A 147 11.91 9.11 -5.63
N ASP A 148 12.40 10.34 -5.80
CA ASP A 148 12.90 10.79 -7.09
C ASP A 148 14.36 10.38 -7.31
N GLU A 149 15.13 10.32 -6.23
CA GLU A 149 16.53 9.90 -6.23
C GLU A 149 16.74 8.70 -5.33
N GLY A 150 17.73 7.88 -5.64
CA GLY A 150 18.08 6.69 -4.88
C GLY A 150 19.56 6.32 -5.00
N PRO A 151 19.96 5.21 -4.36
CA PRO A 151 21.34 4.76 -4.34
C PRO A 151 21.93 4.54 -5.74
N MET A 152 23.22 4.81 -5.90
CA MET A 152 24.01 4.46 -7.09
C MET A 152 23.44 5.04 -8.41
N GLY A 153 22.84 6.24 -8.36
CA GLY A 153 22.27 6.91 -9.53
C GLY A 153 20.90 6.37 -9.99
N THR A 154 20.32 5.46 -9.24
CA THR A 154 18.93 5.03 -9.47
C THR A 154 17.96 6.15 -9.12
N ARG A 155 16.80 6.17 -9.76
CA ARG A 155 15.83 7.26 -9.61
C ARG A 155 14.41 6.84 -9.97
N ARG A 156 13.46 7.70 -9.60
CA ARG A 156 12.04 7.54 -9.93
C ARG A 156 11.44 6.26 -9.35
N TYR A 157 11.70 6.00 -8.08
CA TYR A 157 11.01 4.93 -7.36
C TYR A 157 9.54 5.26 -7.24
N ARG A 158 8.71 4.33 -7.66
CA ARG A 158 7.26 4.41 -7.56
C ARG A 158 6.77 3.07 -7.07
N THR A 159 6.44 3.01 -5.80
CA THR A 159 5.91 1.81 -5.17
C THR A 159 4.47 2.07 -4.78
N ALA A 160 3.60 1.15 -5.11
CA ALA A 160 2.21 1.13 -4.67
C ALA A 160 1.97 -0.12 -3.82
N LEU A 161 1.21 0.02 -2.78
CA LEU A 161 0.63 -1.08 -2.02
C LEU A 161 -0.89 -0.96 -2.10
N GLU A 162 -1.53 -1.99 -2.59
CA GLU A 162 -2.99 -2.10 -2.59
C GLU A 162 -3.38 -3.29 -1.73
N VAL A 163 -4.42 -3.12 -0.95
CA VAL A 163 -4.95 -4.17 -0.07
C VAL A 163 -6.45 -4.20 -0.19
N VAL A 164 -7.01 -5.39 -0.35
CA VAL A 164 -8.46 -5.60 -0.37
C VAL A 164 -8.89 -6.72 0.57
N ALA A 165 -10.04 -6.56 1.21
CA ALA A 165 -10.65 -7.63 1.99
C ALA A 165 -11.10 -8.78 1.07
N LEU A 166 -10.72 -10.02 1.40
CA LEU A 166 -11.24 -11.22 0.77
C LEU A 166 -12.42 -11.80 1.56
N ASP A 167 -12.26 -11.87 2.86
CA ASP A 167 -13.25 -12.35 3.84
C ASP A 167 -12.95 -11.78 5.24
N ALA A 168 -13.65 -12.29 6.25
CA ALA A 168 -13.50 -11.82 7.64
C ALA A 168 -12.11 -12.13 8.27
N GLY A 169 -11.30 -12.97 7.66
CA GLY A 169 -10.01 -13.41 8.20
C GLY A 169 -8.82 -13.10 7.29
N ARG A 170 -9.06 -12.76 6.02
CA ARG A 170 -7.98 -12.66 5.02
C ARG A 170 -8.09 -11.42 4.16
N SER A 171 -6.92 -10.96 3.74
CA SER A 171 -6.77 -9.88 2.77
C SER A 171 -5.89 -10.31 1.60
N PHE A 172 -6.07 -9.64 0.46
CA PHE A 172 -5.19 -9.75 -0.70
C PHE A 172 -4.44 -8.44 -0.90
N VAL A 173 -3.17 -8.58 -1.18
CA VAL A 173 -2.22 -7.47 -1.34
C VAL A 173 -1.67 -7.51 -2.75
#